data_07cf56aec4f3b5b676e7f6ef5e4dbfa9
#
_entry.id   07cf56aec4f3b5b676e7f6ef5e4dbfa9
#
_cell.length_a   1.000
_cell.length_b   1.000
_cell.length_c   1.000
_cell.angle_alpha   90.00
_cell.angle_beta   90.00
_cell.angle_gamma   90.00
#
_symmetry.space_group_name_H-M   'P 1'
#
loop_
_entity.id
_entity.type
_entity.pdbx_description
1 polymer ?
#
loop_
_entity_poly.entity_id
_entity_poly.type
_entity_poly.pdbx_seq_one_letter_code
_entity_poly.pdbx_strand_id
1 'polypeptide(L)'
;MKTKEDIIKNINNLYNNNKYVVVVDFKGLNASDTSDLRGSLRKCNCNLLVVKNTLNKIGSKNTVFEKNVNFKGQCGLIFCNDLLNVSKVVNDFCFKSQKAKFVSCLEEGEIYSEQNIKELASLPSIEVIRTKLLYVLNAVGTSVVRAMAERVKQQGGELINE
;
A
#
# COMPACT_ATOMS: atom_id res chain seq x y z
N MET A 1 1.67 -15.14 -30.35
CA MET A 1 1.86 -15.72 -28.99
C MET A 1 3.10 -15.08 -28.38
N LYS A 2 3.02 -14.56 -27.14
CA LYS A 2 4.22 -14.04 -26.45
C LYS A 2 5.14 -15.19 -26.13
N THR A 3 6.39 -15.12 -26.57
CA THR A 3 7.41 -16.13 -26.25
C THR A 3 7.80 -16.04 -24.77
N LYS A 4 8.42 -17.11 -24.23
CA LYS A 4 8.90 -17.09 -22.82
C LYS A 4 9.90 -15.95 -22.59
N GLU A 5 10.71 -15.65 -23.58
CA GLU A 5 11.69 -14.56 -23.55
C GLU A 5 11.03 -13.18 -23.48
N ASP A 6 9.95 -12.96 -24.22
CA ASP A 6 9.21 -11.70 -24.17
C ASP A 6 8.58 -11.47 -22.77
N ILE A 7 8.11 -12.56 -22.14
CA ILE A 7 7.56 -12.50 -20.79
C ILE A 7 8.66 -12.14 -19.79
N ILE A 8 9.85 -12.77 -19.89
CA ILE A 8 10.98 -12.49 -19.01
C ILE A 8 11.44 -11.03 -19.15
N LYS A 9 11.58 -10.53 -20.38
CA LYS A 9 11.94 -9.13 -20.64
C LYS A 9 10.91 -8.17 -20.05
N ASN A 10 9.62 -8.47 -20.20
CA ASN A 10 8.55 -7.65 -19.64
C ASN A 10 8.59 -7.62 -18.10
N ILE A 11 8.84 -8.78 -17.47
CA ILE A 11 8.99 -8.89 -16.01
C ILE A 11 10.18 -8.03 -15.54
N ASN A 12 11.33 -8.16 -16.21
CA ASN A 12 12.53 -7.39 -15.87
C ASN A 12 12.29 -5.87 -15.97
N ASN A 13 11.63 -5.42 -17.05
CA ASN A 13 11.25 -4.02 -17.21
C ASN A 13 10.30 -3.55 -16.10
N LEU A 14 9.34 -4.38 -15.66
CA LEU A 14 8.44 -4.03 -14.57
C LEU A 14 9.16 -3.92 -13.23
N TYR A 15 10.13 -4.80 -12.95
CA TYR A 15 10.95 -4.69 -11.74
C TYR A 15 11.83 -3.43 -11.74
N ASN A 16 12.37 -3.01 -12.87
CA ASN A 16 13.22 -1.83 -12.97
C ASN A 16 12.43 -0.51 -12.93
N ASN A 17 11.17 -0.54 -13.36
CA ASN A 17 10.34 0.68 -13.46
C ASN A 17 9.50 0.95 -12.20
N ASN A 18 9.41 0.02 -11.28
CA ASN A 18 8.57 0.15 -10.08
C ASN A 18 9.40 -0.06 -8.81
N LYS A 19 9.13 0.76 -7.80
CA LYS A 19 9.83 0.71 -6.51
C LYS A 19 9.34 -0.40 -5.60
N TYR A 20 8.05 -0.72 -5.68
CA TYR A 20 7.40 -1.69 -4.79
C TYR A 20 6.79 -2.84 -5.57
N VAL A 21 6.94 -4.03 -5.04
CA VAL A 21 6.31 -5.25 -5.57
C VAL A 21 5.54 -5.94 -4.45
N VAL A 22 4.23 -5.90 -4.54
CA VAL A 22 3.34 -6.53 -3.57
C VAL A 22 2.97 -7.92 -4.05
N VAL A 23 3.14 -8.91 -3.19
CA VAL A 23 2.85 -10.32 -3.46
C VAL A 23 1.58 -10.73 -2.76
N VAL A 24 0.62 -11.22 -3.54
CA VAL A 24 -0.68 -11.68 -3.05
C VAL A 24 -0.90 -13.14 -3.46
N ASP A 25 -1.38 -13.95 -2.53
CA ASP A 25 -1.80 -15.33 -2.84
C ASP A 25 -3.19 -15.31 -3.48
N PHE A 26 -3.30 -15.94 -4.65
CA PHE A 26 -4.53 -16.06 -5.45
C PHE A 26 -5.25 -17.40 -5.28
N LYS A 27 -4.83 -18.20 -4.32
CA LYS A 27 -5.42 -19.52 -4.11
C LYS A 27 -6.92 -19.42 -3.78
N GLY A 28 -7.75 -19.96 -4.66
CA GLY A 28 -9.21 -20.02 -4.47
C GLY A 28 -9.99 -18.76 -4.90
N LEU A 29 -9.35 -17.81 -5.60
CA LEU A 29 -10.04 -16.67 -6.19
C LEU A 29 -10.75 -17.05 -7.50
N ASN A 30 -11.93 -16.48 -7.71
CA ASN A 30 -12.68 -16.60 -8.95
C ASN A 30 -12.15 -15.63 -10.03
N ALA A 31 -12.48 -15.88 -11.29
CA ALA A 31 -12.11 -15.00 -12.39
C ALA A 31 -12.75 -13.60 -12.26
N SER A 32 -13.97 -13.52 -11.73
CA SER A 32 -14.66 -12.26 -11.43
C SER A 32 -13.89 -11.45 -10.42
N ASP A 33 -13.54 -12.05 -9.26
CA ASP A 33 -12.79 -11.36 -8.19
C ASP A 33 -11.45 -10.82 -8.68
N THR A 34 -10.77 -11.61 -9.54
CA THR A 34 -9.49 -11.19 -10.14
C THR A 34 -9.68 -10.01 -11.11
N SER A 35 -10.81 -9.98 -11.84
CA SER A 35 -11.14 -8.88 -12.75
C SER A 35 -11.42 -7.59 -11.97
N ASP A 36 -12.17 -7.68 -10.87
CA ASP A 36 -12.49 -6.55 -10.01
C ASP A 36 -11.23 -5.98 -9.33
N LEU A 37 -10.34 -6.85 -8.88
CA LEU A 37 -9.05 -6.44 -8.33
C LEU A 37 -8.22 -5.69 -9.39
N ARG A 38 -8.13 -6.23 -10.62
CA ARG A 38 -7.45 -5.55 -11.72
C ARG A 38 -8.05 -4.18 -12.04
N GLY A 39 -9.38 -4.08 -12.01
CA GLY A 39 -10.10 -2.82 -12.20
C GLY A 39 -9.73 -1.78 -11.16
N SER A 40 -9.69 -2.19 -9.90
CA SER A 40 -9.33 -1.32 -8.77
C SER A 40 -7.86 -0.90 -8.80
N LEU A 41 -6.94 -1.82 -9.13
CA LEU A 41 -5.50 -1.54 -9.24
C LEU A 41 -5.16 -0.61 -10.41
N ARG A 42 -5.87 -0.73 -11.54
CA ARG A 42 -5.68 0.20 -12.68
C ARG A 42 -6.00 1.65 -12.32
N LYS A 43 -6.99 1.89 -11.44
CA LYS A 43 -7.31 3.24 -10.93
C LYS A 43 -6.14 3.85 -10.15
N CYS A 44 -5.29 3.00 -9.55
CA CYS A 44 -4.10 3.40 -8.81
C CYS A 44 -2.80 3.34 -9.67
N ASN A 45 -2.91 3.22 -11.00
CA ASN A 45 -1.78 3.06 -11.92
C ASN A 45 -0.86 1.86 -11.59
N CYS A 46 -1.45 0.77 -11.09
CA CYS A 46 -0.72 -0.43 -10.71
C CYS A 46 -0.96 -1.57 -11.68
N ASN A 47 0.07 -2.37 -11.91
CA ASN A 47 0.02 -3.51 -12.82
C ASN A 47 -0.02 -4.82 -12.05
N LEU A 48 -1.06 -5.63 -12.26
CA LEU A 48 -1.16 -6.98 -11.73
C LEU A 48 -0.68 -7.99 -12.77
N LEU A 49 0.35 -8.73 -12.43
CA LEU A 49 0.93 -9.79 -13.25
C LEU A 49 0.86 -11.13 -12.51
N VAL A 50 0.30 -12.14 -13.17
CA VAL A 50 0.27 -13.53 -12.68
C VAL A 50 1.13 -14.37 -13.61
N VAL A 51 2.24 -14.86 -13.11
CA VAL A 51 3.22 -15.66 -13.87
C VAL A 51 3.69 -16.87 -13.07
N LYS A 52 4.26 -17.85 -13.78
CA LYS A 52 4.92 -19.00 -13.13
C LYS A 52 6.10 -18.51 -12.29
N ASN A 53 6.23 -19.01 -11.05
CA ASN A 53 7.31 -18.62 -10.14
C ASN A 53 8.70 -18.85 -10.72
N THR A 54 8.89 -19.88 -11.56
CA THR A 54 10.15 -20.13 -12.27
C THR A 54 10.51 -19.02 -13.24
N LEU A 55 9.54 -18.48 -14.00
CA LEU A 55 9.78 -17.35 -14.93
C LEU A 55 10.03 -16.07 -14.16
N ASN A 56 9.33 -15.90 -13.03
CA ASN A 56 9.56 -14.76 -12.16
C ASN A 56 10.99 -14.74 -11.60
N LYS A 57 11.51 -15.88 -11.12
CA LYS A 57 12.89 -16.01 -10.65
C LYS A 57 13.93 -15.69 -11.74
N ILE A 58 13.64 -16.04 -12.99
CA ILE A 58 14.55 -15.73 -14.11
C ILE A 58 14.45 -14.24 -14.46
N GLY A 59 13.25 -13.67 -14.45
CA GLY A 59 13.03 -12.26 -14.77
C GLY A 59 13.50 -11.29 -13.67
N SER A 60 13.64 -11.73 -12.42
CA SER A 60 14.18 -10.93 -11.33
C SER A 60 15.71 -10.94 -11.25
N LYS A 61 16.39 -11.80 -12.02
CA LYS A 61 17.85 -11.81 -12.10
C LYS A 61 18.36 -10.45 -12.57
N ASN A 62 19.45 -10.00 -11.98
CA ASN A 62 20.05 -8.67 -12.21
C ASN A 62 19.16 -7.48 -11.78
N THR A 63 18.17 -7.70 -10.92
CA THR A 63 17.40 -6.63 -10.28
C THR A 63 17.66 -6.61 -8.78
N VAL A 64 17.35 -5.49 -8.13
CA VAL A 64 17.50 -5.32 -6.67
C VAL A 64 16.71 -6.37 -5.88
N PHE A 65 15.66 -6.93 -6.48
CA PHE A 65 14.73 -7.88 -5.88
C PHE A 65 15.17 -9.35 -5.96
N GLU A 66 16.28 -9.68 -6.62
CA GLU A 66 16.71 -11.06 -6.91
C GLU A 66 16.75 -11.97 -5.68
N LYS A 67 17.25 -11.47 -4.55
CA LYS A 67 17.40 -12.25 -3.30
C LYS A 67 16.06 -12.60 -2.64
N ASN A 68 15.02 -11.83 -2.92
CA ASN A 68 13.76 -11.87 -2.19
C ASN A 68 12.63 -12.58 -2.95
N VAL A 69 12.88 -13.03 -4.19
CA VAL A 69 11.89 -13.66 -5.07
C VAL A 69 11.85 -15.17 -4.88
N ASN A 70 11.50 -15.65 -3.69
CA ASN A 70 11.30 -17.06 -3.38
C ASN A 70 9.86 -17.36 -2.94
N PHE A 71 8.91 -17.17 -3.87
CA PHE A 71 7.49 -17.41 -3.55
C PHE A 71 7.09 -18.85 -3.81
N LYS A 72 6.26 -19.40 -2.90
CA LYS A 72 5.64 -20.72 -3.02
C LYS A 72 4.13 -20.52 -3.26
N GLY A 73 3.56 -21.34 -4.14
CA GLY A 73 2.11 -21.32 -4.40
C GLY A 73 1.71 -20.45 -5.61
N GLN A 74 0.42 -20.10 -5.67
CA GLN A 74 -0.18 -19.29 -6.74
C GLN A 74 -0.10 -17.82 -6.39
N CYS A 75 1.05 -17.20 -6.65
CA CYS A 75 1.27 -15.80 -6.32
C CYS A 75 1.02 -14.88 -7.51
N GLY A 76 0.33 -13.78 -7.25
CA GLY A 76 0.24 -12.63 -8.14
C GLY A 76 1.17 -11.52 -7.67
N LEU A 77 1.79 -10.84 -8.62
CA LEU A 77 2.69 -9.73 -8.40
C LEU A 77 1.97 -8.43 -8.77
N ILE A 78 1.92 -7.49 -7.86
CA ILE A 78 1.40 -6.16 -8.08
C ILE A 78 2.58 -5.20 -8.07
N PHE A 79 2.86 -4.59 -9.22
CA PHE A 79 3.91 -3.60 -9.39
C PHE A 79 3.33 -2.21 -9.18
N CYS A 80 3.92 -1.42 -8.29
CA CYS A 80 3.43 -0.09 -7.95
C CYS A 80 4.55 0.86 -7.53
N ASN A 81 4.25 2.16 -7.59
CA ASN A 81 5.09 3.23 -7.07
C ASN A 81 4.54 3.81 -5.76
N ASP A 82 3.23 3.66 -5.51
CA ASP A 82 2.54 4.15 -4.31
C ASP A 82 2.06 2.98 -3.43
N LEU A 83 2.85 2.65 -2.41
CA LEU A 83 2.54 1.54 -1.52
C LEU A 83 1.28 1.78 -0.67
N LEU A 84 1.04 3.02 -0.22
CA LEU A 84 -0.11 3.35 0.64
C LEU A 84 -1.46 3.12 -0.05
N ASN A 85 -1.59 3.57 -1.29
CA ASN A 85 -2.84 3.41 -2.03
C ASN A 85 -3.09 1.94 -2.38
N VAL A 86 -2.04 1.21 -2.76
CA VAL A 86 -2.14 -0.22 -3.09
C VAL A 86 -2.45 -1.06 -1.87
N SER A 87 -1.81 -0.80 -0.72
CA SER A 87 -2.07 -1.54 0.51
C SER A 87 -3.52 -1.43 0.95
N LYS A 88 -4.15 -0.25 0.82
CA LYS A 88 -5.59 -0.06 1.09
C LYS A 88 -6.47 -0.87 0.15
N VAL A 89 -6.25 -0.75 -1.16
CA VAL A 89 -7.04 -1.47 -2.17
C VAL A 89 -6.92 -2.99 -2.00
N VAL A 90 -5.71 -3.49 -1.74
CA VAL A 90 -5.51 -4.92 -1.54
C VAL A 90 -6.08 -5.39 -0.21
N ASN A 91 -5.97 -4.59 0.86
CA ASN A 91 -6.55 -4.91 2.15
C ASN A 91 -8.10 -4.97 2.06
N ASP A 92 -8.74 -3.97 1.44
CA ASP A 92 -10.19 -3.96 1.21
C ASP A 92 -10.63 -5.16 0.38
N PHE A 93 -9.83 -5.56 -0.61
CA PHE A 93 -10.09 -6.74 -1.42
C PHE A 93 -9.96 -8.03 -0.60
N CYS A 94 -8.92 -8.15 0.23
CA CYS A 94 -8.74 -9.29 1.13
C CYS A 94 -9.89 -9.43 2.13
N PHE A 95 -10.41 -8.32 2.64
CA PHE A 95 -11.59 -8.32 3.52
C PHE A 95 -12.86 -8.79 2.78
N LYS A 96 -13.08 -8.33 1.56
CA LYS A 96 -14.26 -8.70 0.76
C LYS A 96 -14.24 -10.16 0.31
N SER A 97 -13.10 -10.62 -0.19
CA SER A 97 -12.98 -11.95 -0.79
C SER A 97 -12.71 -13.06 0.23
N GLN A 98 -12.21 -12.74 1.42
CA GLN A 98 -11.80 -13.69 2.49
C GLN A 98 -10.85 -14.82 2.04
N LYS A 99 -10.56 -14.91 0.75
CA LYS A 99 -9.75 -15.97 0.12
C LYS A 99 -8.36 -15.49 -0.26
N ALA A 100 -8.21 -14.21 -0.60
CA ALA A 100 -6.92 -13.62 -0.90
C ALA A 100 -6.16 -13.36 0.39
N LYS A 101 -4.86 -13.68 0.39
CA LYS A 101 -3.96 -13.38 1.51
C LYS A 101 -2.79 -12.57 1.02
N PHE A 102 -2.45 -11.58 1.81
CA PHE A 102 -1.21 -10.85 1.62
C PHE A 102 -0.04 -11.77 2.00
N VAL A 103 0.99 -11.85 1.16
CA VAL A 103 2.16 -12.68 1.45
C VAL A 103 3.31 -11.79 1.92
N SER A 104 3.72 -10.84 1.12
CA SER A 104 4.83 -9.94 1.43
C SER A 104 4.82 -8.74 0.48
N CYS A 105 5.54 -7.69 0.84
CA CYS A 105 5.89 -6.61 -0.05
C CYS A 105 7.41 -6.50 -0.14
N LEU A 106 7.90 -6.28 -1.32
CA LEU A 106 9.32 -6.09 -1.61
C LEU A 106 9.56 -4.61 -1.95
N GLU A 107 10.51 -4.01 -1.28
CA GLU A 107 11.03 -2.68 -1.56
C GLU A 107 12.56 -2.79 -1.64
N GLU A 108 13.17 -2.31 -2.70
CA GLU A 108 14.62 -2.14 -2.94
C GLU A 108 15.58 -2.99 -2.06
N GLY A 109 15.26 -4.28 -1.83
CA GLY A 109 16.08 -5.20 -1.02
C GLY A 109 15.52 -5.53 0.36
N GLU A 110 14.47 -4.87 0.82
CA GLU A 110 13.78 -5.16 2.07
C GLU A 110 12.49 -5.95 1.84
N ILE A 111 12.11 -6.77 2.81
CA ILE A 111 10.87 -7.55 2.80
C ILE A 111 9.98 -7.06 3.94
N TYR A 112 8.83 -6.54 3.59
CA TYR A 112 7.81 -6.19 4.57
C TYR A 112 6.87 -7.37 4.79
N SER A 113 6.65 -7.70 6.06
CA SER A 113 5.73 -8.76 6.48
C SER A 113 4.27 -8.32 6.29
N GLU A 114 3.36 -9.29 6.37
CA GLU A 114 1.91 -9.03 6.32
C GLU A 114 1.46 -8.03 7.40
N GLN A 115 2.05 -8.07 8.58
CA GLN A 115 1.71 -7.16 9.69
C GLN A 115 2.02 -5.71 9.34
N ASN A 116 3.22 -5.43 8.84
CA ASN A 116 3.64 -4.07 8.46
C ASN A 116 2.72 -3.48 7.38
N ILE A 117 2.25 -4.32 6.45
CA ILE A 117 1.36 -3.86 5.38
C ILE A 117 -0.04 -3.58 5.89
N LYS A 118 -0.55 -4.37 6.85
CA LYS A 118 -1.83 -4.09 7.51
C LYS A 118 -1.77 -2.79 8.30
N GLU A 119 -0.68 -2.52 8.96
CA GLU A 119 -0.45 -1.22 9.64
C GLU A 119 -0.44 -0.08 8.62
N LEU A 120 0.29 -0.21 7.52
CA LEU A 120 0.28 0.78 6.43
C LEU A 120 -1.11 1.00 5.84
N ALA A 121 -1.89 -0.05 5.64
CA ALA A 121 -3.26 0.05 5.13
C ALA A 121 -4.20 0.76 6.12
N SER A 122 -3.94 0.67 7.43
CA SER A 122 -4.70 1.37 8.46
C SER A 122 -4.43 2.87 8.51
N LEU A 123 -3.32 3.34 7.93
CA LEU A 123 -2.98 4.76 7.91
C LEU A 123 -3.96 5.56 7.03
N PRO A 124 -4.37 6.75 7.46
CA PRO A 124 -5.18 7.64 6.64
C PRO A 124 -4.38 8.14 5.43
N SER A 125 -5.04 8.89 4.53
CA SER A 125 -4.34 9.49 3.38
C SER A 125 -3.26 10.48 3.85
N ILE A 126 -2.27 10.71 2.98
CA ILE A 126 -1.16 11.66 3.26
C ILE A 126 -1.69 13.05 3.62
N GLU A 127 -2.77 13.48 2.99
CA GLU A 127 -3.40 14.77 3.27
C GLU A 127 -3.96 14.83 4.70
N VAL A 128 -4.62 13.77 5.16
CA VAL A 128 -5.13 13.66 6.53
C VAL A 128 -3.99 13.61 7.55
N ILE A 129 -2.89 12.95 7.22
CA ILE A 129 -1.70 12.92 8.10
C ILE A 129 -1.10 14.32 8.22
N ARG A 130 -0.96 15.05 7.11
CA ARG A 130 -0.49 16.44 7.11
C ARG A 130 -1.41 17.34 7.93
N THR A 131 -2.72 17.21 7.78
CA THR A 131 -3.71 17.98 8.55
C THR A 131 -3.61 17.67 10.05
N LYS A 132 -3.47 16.39 10.43
CA LYS A 132 -3.27 16.00 11.84
C LYS A 132 -1.96 16.57 12.40
N LEU A 133 -0.88 16.56 11.62
CA LEU A 133 0.39 17.16 12.03
C LEU A 133 0.23 18.66 12.32
N LEU A 134 -0.41 19.40 11.41
CA LEU A 134 -0.69 20.83 11.61
C LEU A 134 -1.58 21.06 12.82
N TYR A 135 -2.57 20.22 13.04
CA TYR A 135 -3.42 20.30 14.23
C TYR A 135 -2.63 20.12 15.52
N VAL A 136 -1.72 19.13 15.57
CA VAL A 136 -0.87 18.89 16.75
C VAL A 136 0.08 20.07 16.99
N LEU A 137 0.68 20.63 15.95
CA LEU A 137 1.56 21.81 16.07
C LEU A 137 0.81 23.04 16.60
N ASN A 138 -0.44 23.25 16.17
CA ASN A 138 -1.27 24.32 16.63
C ASN A 138 -1.89 24.07 18.02
N ALA A 139 -1.97 22.82 18.48
CA ALA A 139 -2.59 22.45 19.74
C ALA A 139 -1.95 23.13 20.95
N VAL A 140 -0.62 23.36 20.91
CA VAL A 140 0.11 24.04 21.98
C VAL A 140 -0.38 25.49 22.12
N GLY A 141 -0.51 26.25 21.03
CA GLY A 141 -1.03 27.61 21.05
C GLY A 141 -2.49 27.68 21.49
N THR A 142 -3.33 26.79 20.94
CA THR A 142 -4.76 26.74 21.29
C THR A 142 -5.01 26.33 22.75
N SER A 143 -4.15 25.49 23.34
CA SER A 143 -4.25 25.08 24.74
C SER A 143 -4.03 26.28 25.69
N VAL A 144 -3.07 27.15 25.39
CA VAL A 144 -2.80 28.37 26.15
C VAL A 144 -4.00 29.34 26.06
N VAL A 145 -4.51 29.60 24.86
CA VAL A 145 -5.67 30.46 24.64
C VAL A 145 -6.90 29.91 25.38
N ARG A 146 -7.13 28.61 25.35
CA ARG A 146 -8.21 27.95 26.06
C ARG A 146 -8.08 28.12 27.59
N ALA A 147 -6.86 27.92 28.14
CA ALA A 147 -6.61 28.12 29.55
C ALA A 147 -6.84 29.59 29.99
N MET A 148 -6.45 30.55 29.14
CA MET A 148 -6.74 31.98 29.39
C MET A 148 -8.25 32.26 29.34
N ALA A 149 -8.97 31.73 28.36
CA ALA A 149 -10.40 31.88 28.22
C ALA A 149 -11.17 31.29 29.41
N GLU A 150 -10.73 30.13 29.92
CA GLU A 150 -11.32 29.53 31.13
C GLU A 150 -11.09 30.38 32.37
N ARG A 151 -9.91 30.96 32.52
CA ARG A 151 -9.64 31.90 33.62
C ARG A 151 -10.51 33.15 33.58
N VAL A 152 -10.69 33.74 32.37
CA VAL A 152 -11.56 34.90 32.17
C VAL A 152 -13.01 34.56 32.55
N LYS A 153 -13.52 33.39 32.15
CA LYS A 153 -14.86 32.92 32.55
C LYS A 153 -15.00 32.74 34.05
N GLN A 154 -13.98 32.20 34.73
CA GLN A 154 -13.99 32.04 36.19
C GLN A 154 -13.98 33.39 36.95
N GLN A 155 -13.40 34.43 36.35
CA GLN A 155 -13.36 35.78 36.91
C GLN A 155 -14.58 36.65 36.59
N GLY A 156 -15.63 36.05 35.96
CA GLY A 156 -16.89 36.78 35.66
C GLY A 156 -16.82 37.66 34.44
N GLY A 157 -15.80 37.51 33.59
CA GLY A 157 -15.73 38.26 32.34
C GLY A 157 -16.59 37.62 31.24
N GLU A 158 -17.47 38.40 30.62
CA GLU A 158 -18.15 37.99 29.40
C GLU A 158 -17.14 37.91 28.25
N LEU A 159 -17.13 36.76 27.56
CA LEU A 159 -16.37 36.63 26.31
C LEU A 159 -17.08 37.48 25.25
N ILE A 160 -16.39 38.47 24.73
CA ILE A 160 -16.81 39.19 23.54
C ILE A 160 -16.78 38.20 22.38
N ASN A 161 -17.95 37.80 21.91
CA ASN A 161 -18.11 37.01 20.69
C ASN A 161 -18.03 38.01 19.50
N GLU A 162 -16.90 38.11 18.86
CA GLU A 162 -16.75 38.56 17.48
C GLU A 162 -16.21 37.43 16.61
#